data_b45097ad080dc6d847b670df954cea86
#
_entry.id   b45097ad080dc6d847b670df954cea86
#
_cell.length_a   1.000
_cell.length_b   1.000
_cell.length_c   1.000
_cell.angle_alpha   90.00
_cell.angle_beta   90.00
_cell.angle_gamma   90.00
#
_symmetry.space_group_name_H-M   'P 1'
#
loop_
_entity.id
_entity.type
_entity.pdbx_description
1 polymer ?
#
loop_
_entity_poly.entity_id
_entity_poly.type
_entity_poly.pdbx_seq_one_letter_code
_entity_poly.pdbx_strand_id
1 'polypeptide(L)'
;MHGTTVATNIVLERKGAHTGLMTTRGFADVLEIGRQMRTNIYELELDPETPVFLAPGARRVEIDERVAADGVIIEPLQEDSVRTAVRALVDEGVTSIAVCLLFSFLNPIHERRVREIIEQEKPGITVSLSCEVDPAFREYERTVVTAFDAYIKPVLGEYLARLTKELSCAGVSAPLQVMQSRGGVSAAGTAIERPVRLFLSGPAAGVIGGSASGSAVDLSDVITVDIGGTSCDIALVSG
;
A
#
# COMPACT_ATOMS: atom_id res chain seq x y z
N MET A 1 -13.62 -18.61 0.48
CA MET A 1 -12.92 -17.59 -0.33
C MET A 1 -13.71 -16.29 -0.23
N HIS A 2 -13.02 -15.15 -0.12
CA HIS A 2 -13.66 -13.83 0.05
C HIS A 2 -12.98 -12.83 -0.89
N GLY A 3 -13.77 -12.18 -1.76
CA GLY A 3 -13.40 -10.98 -2.50
C GLY A 3 -13.90 -9.76 -1.73
N THR A 4 -13.16 -8.66 -1.73
CA THR A 4 -13.56 -7.47 -0.97
C THR A 4 -13.21 -6.17 -1.70
N THR A 5 -14.09 -5.20 -1.63
CA THR A 5 -13.86 -3.83 -2.09
C THR A 5 -13.46 -2.89 -0.95
N VAL A 6 -13.29 -3.41 0.27
CA VAL A 6 -12.99 -2.60 1.47
C VAL A 6 -11.74 -1.76 1.29
N ALA A 7 -10.65 -2.31 0.73
CA ALA A 7 -9.42 -1.56 0.48
C ALA A 7 -9.66 -0.35 -0.44
N THR A 8 -10.41 -0.53 -1.52
CA THR A 8 -10.77 0.54 -2.46
C THR A 8 -11.68 1.57 -1.79
N ASN A 9 -12.68 1.11 -1.03
CA ASN A 9 -13.63 2.01 -0.35
C ASN A 9 -12.94 2.86 0.73
N ILE A 10 -11.96 2.31 1.48
CA ILE A 10 -11.17 3.09 2.45
C ILE A 10 -10.53 4.31 1.79
N VAL A 11 -10.01 4.14 0.57
CA VAL A 11 -9.37 5.24 -0.18
C VAL A 11 -10.41 6.21 -0.72
N LEU A 12 -11.46 5.72 -1.37
CA LEU A 12 -12.51 6.57 -1.96
C LEU A 12 -13.24 7.40 -0.89
N GLU A 13 -13.52 6.81 0.28
CA GLU A 13 -14.20 7.47 1.39
C GLU A 13 -13.22 8.26 2.31
N ARG A 14 -11.91 8.19 2.04
CA ARG A 14 -10.85 8.84 2.85
C ARG A 14 -10.89 8.44 4.33
N LYS A 15 -11.16 7.16 4.60
CA LYS A 15 -11.29 6.58 5.96
C LYS A 15 -10.08 5.75 6.40
N GLY A 16 -8.91 5.96 5.80
CA GLY A 16 -7.68 5.28 6.18
C GLY A 16 -7.02 5.85 7.42
N ALA A 17 -5.88 5.28 7.76
CA ALA A 17 -5.07 5.70 8.90
C ALA A 17 -4.49 7.11 8.71
N HIS A 18 -4.21 7.78 9.81
CA HIS A 18 -3.41 9.01 9.80
C HIS A 18 -1.96 8.65 9.52
N THR A 19 -1.57 8.76 8.26
CA THR A 19 -0.31 8.19 7.75
C THR A 19 0.79 9.23 7.69
N GLY A 20 2.00 8.84 8.15
CA GLY A 20 3.25 9.58 7.94
C GLY A 20 4.16 8.86 6.95
N LEU A 21 5.05 9.61 6.33
CA LEU A 21 6.12 9.10 5.47
C LEU A 21 7.47 9.40 6.09
N MET A 22 8.33 8.40 6.17
CA MET A 22 9.73 8.52 6.53
C MET A 22 10.59 8.13 5.33
N THR A 23 11.50 9.01 4.93
CA THR A 23 12.32 8.83 3.73
C THR A 23 13.76 9.28 3.93
N THR A 24 14.64 8.96 2.99
CA THR A 24 16.02 9.43 2.95
C THR A 24 16.07 10.96 2.85
N ARG A 25 17.01 11.60 3.54
CA ARG A 25 17.22 13.06 3.47
C ARG A 25 17.33 13.55 2.02
N GLY A 26 16.57 14.62 1.71
CA GLY A 26 16.46 15.24 0.38
C GLY A 26 15.37 14.62 -0.50
N PHE A 27 14.52 13.72 0.03
CA PHE A 27 13.47 13.03 -0.74
C PHE A 27 12.06 13.15 -0.15
N ALA A 28 11.82 14.10 0.77
CA ALA A 28 10.49 14.34 1.35
C ALA A 28 9.44 14.71 0.28
N ASP A 29 9.85 15.35 -0.80
CA ASP A 29 8.95 15.88 -1.81
C ASP A 29 8.63 14.90 -2.96
N VAL A 30 9.14 13.65 -2.90
CA VAL A 30 8.90 12.63 -3.94
C VAL A 30 7.42 12.45 -4.26
N LEU A 31 6.55 12.42 -3.24
CA LEU A 31 5.10 12.30 -3.45
C LEU A 31 4.47 13.55 -4.08
N GLU A 32 5.03 14.72 -3.84
CA GLU A 32 4.51 16.00 -4.36
C GLU A 32 4.99 16.26 -5.79
N ILE A 33 6.27 15.97 -6.04
CA ILE A 33 6.88 16.11 -7.36
C ILE A 33 6.24 15.14 -8.35
N GLY A 34 5.91 13.91 -7.92
CA GLY A 34 5.35 12.86 -8.76
C GLY A 34 6.26 12.55 -9.94
N ARG A 35 5.68 12.19 -11.08
CA ARG A 35 6.39 11.99 -12.35
C ARG A 35 6.55 13.27 -13.16
N GLN A 36 6.01 14.39 -12.68
CA GLN A 36 5.94 15.67 -13.39
C GLN A 36 5.32 15.55 -14.80
N MET A 37 4.42 14.61 -14.98
CA MET A 37 3.70 14.45 -16.25
C MET A 37 2.54 15.44 -16.30
N ARG A 38 2.52 16.27 -17.37
CA ARG A 38 1.39 17.17 -17.62
C ARG A 38 0.29 16.40 -18.34
N THR A 39 -0.87 16.29 -17.74
CA THR A 39 -2.09 15.77 -18.39
C THR A 39 -2.59 16.77 -19.44
N ASN A 40 -2.48 18.06 -19.14
CA ASN A 40 -2.82 19.16 -20.03
C ASN A 40 -1.59 20.04 -20.26
N ILE A 41 -1.04 20.03 -21.48
CA ILE A 41 0.24 20.67 -21.82
C ILE A 41 0.22 22.21 -21.59
N TYR A 42 -0.96 22.83 -21.73
CA TYR A 42 -1.13 24.29 -21.66
C TYR A 42 -1.68 24.79 -20.31
N GLU A 43 -1.95 23.91 -19.34
CA GLU A 43 -2.35 24.32 -18.00
C GLU A 43 -1.14 24.75 -17.18
N LEU A 44 -1.28 25.90 -16.48
CA LEU A 44 -0.27 26.41 -15.57
C LEU A 44 -0.39 25.80 -14.18
N GLU A 45 -1.61 25.46 -13.77
CA GLU A 45 -1.90 24.77 -12.51
C GLU A 45 -2.01 23.27 -12.79
N LEU A 46 -1.18 22.49 -12.11
CA LEU A 46 -1.17 21.03 -12.24
C LEU A 46 -1.87 20.42 -11.04
N ASP A 47 -2.82 19.51 -11.30
CA ASP A 47 -3.36 18.67 -10.25
C ASP A 47 -2.26 17.72 -9.72
N PRO A 48 -2.16 17.54 -8.40
CA PRO A 48 -1.18 16.62 -7.82
C PRO A 48 -1.47 15.19 -8.26
N GLU A 49 -0.46 14.50 -8.79
CA GLU A 49 -0.56 13.10 -9.18
C GLU A 49 -0.85 12.18 -7.97
N THR A 50 -0.32 12.53 -6.80
CA THR A 50 -0.54 11.80 -5.56
C THR A 50 -1.67 12.43 -4.77
N PRO A 51 -2.63 11.63 -4.24
CA PRO A 51 -3.67 12.16 -3.37
C PRO A 51 -3.08 12.88 -2.14
N VAL A 52 -3.42 14.16 -1.95
CA VAL A 52 -2.87 15.01 -0.88
C VAL A 52 -3.06 14.43 0.52
N PHE A 53 -4.14 13.65 0.74
CA PHE A 53 -4.42 13.03 2.04
C PHE A 53 -3.45 11.91 2.43
N LEU A 54 -2.71 11.35 1.47
CA LEU A 54 -1.95 10.11 1.67
C LEU A 54 -0.77 10.27 2.66
N ALA A 55 -0.04 11.36 2.55
CA ALA A 55 0.95 11.81 3.55
C ALA A 55 1.24 13.29 3.27
N PRO A 56 0.46 14.23 3.80
CA PRO A 56 0.69 15.67 3.57
C PRO A 56 2.02 16.12 4.15
N GLY A 57 2.54 17.25 3.66
CA GLY A 57 3.90 17.73 3.91
C GLY A 57 4.34 17.72 5.37
N ALA A 58 3.47 18.15 6.31
CA ALA A 58 3.79 18.14 7.75
C ALA A 58 4.05 16.72 8.31
N ARG A 59 3.57 15.68 7.63
CA ARG A 59 3.75 14.27 8.02
C ARG A 59 4.77 13.53 7.15
N ARG A 60 5.64 14.27 6.47
CA ARG A 60 6.80 13.73 5.74
C ARG A 60 8.05 14.12 6.48
N VAL A 61 8.81 13.13 6.91
CA VAL A 61 10.05 13.33 7.67
C VAL A 61 11.23 12.64 6.98
N GLU A 62 12.38 13.23 7.15
CA GLU A 62 13.62 12.73 6.57
C GLU A 62 14.50 12.15 7.66
N ILE A 63 15.26 11.11 7.30
CA ILE A 63 16.27 10.51 8.17
C ILE A 63 17.62 10.48 7.48
N ASP A 64 18.67 10.50 8.31
CA ASP A 64 20.04 10.52 7.86
C ASP A 64 20.56 9.11 7.60
N GLU A 65 20.63 8.76 6.35
CA GLU A 65 21.15 7.51 5.84
C GLU A 65 21.39 7.63 4.32
N ARG A 66 22.23 6.77 3.75
CA ARG A 66 22.36 6.65 2.30
C ARG A 66 22.83 5.27 1.87
N VAL A 67 22.04 4.66 0.99
CA VAL A 67 22.42 3.48 0.22
C VAL A 67 22.68 3.91 -1.24
N ALA A 68 23.72 3.39 -1.87
CA ALA A 68 24.06 3.64 -3.27
C ALA A 68 23.26 2.75 -4.24
N ALA A 69 23.35 3.08 -5.53
CA ALA A 69 22.66 2.35 -6.61
C ALA A 69 23.16 0.89 -6.80
N ASP A 70 24.29 0.53 -6.22
CA ASP A 70 24.83 -0.84 -6.16
C ASP A 70 24.51 -1.57 -4.84
N GLY A 71 23.77 -0.92 -3.92
CA GLY A 71 23.40 -1.45 -2.62
C GLY A 71 24.45 -1.25 -1.52
N VAL A 72 25.56 -0.57 -1.81
CA VAL A 72 26.59 -0.23 -0.81
C VAL A 72 26.10 0.88 0.11
N ILE A 73 26.35 0.78 1.40
CA ILE A 73 26.03 1.84 2.36
C ILE A 73 27.08 2.94 2.25
N ILE A 74 26.67 4.13 1.82
CA ILE A 74 27.51 5.35 1.75
C ILE A 74 27.48 6.06 3.10
N GLU A 75 26.29 6.22 3.69
CA GLU A 75 26.09 6.82 5.00
C GLU A 75 25.34 5.84 5.90
N PRO A 76 25.94 5.41 7.03
CA PRO A 76 25.24 4.57 7.99
C PRO A 76 24.00 5.27 8.55
N LEU A 77 22.97 4.48 8.86
CA LEU A 77 21.76 4.97 9.48
C LEU A 77 22.06 5.67 10.81
N GLN A 78 21.66 6.93 10.92
CA GLN A 78 21.76 7.71 12.15
C GLN A 78 20.50 7.47 12.99
N GLU A 79 20.59 6.59 13.98
CA GLU A 79 19.43 6.16 14.79
C GLU A 79 18.75 7.33 15.51
N ASP A 80 19.51 8.34 15.95
CA ASP A 80 18.95 9.52 16.63
C ASP A 80 18.08 10.36 15.68
N SER A 81 18.42 10.41 14.39
CA SER A 81 17.57 11.06 13.40
C SER A 81 16.24 10.32 13.24
N VAL A 82 16.26 8.98 13.27
CA VAL A 82 15.04 8.15 13.24
C VAL A 82 14.18 8.41 14.48
N ARG A 83 14.76 8.39 15.68
CA ARG A 83 14.03 8.65 16.93
C ARG A 83 13.36 10.02 16.93
N THR A 84 14.07 11.03 16.45
CA THR A 84 13.54 12.39 16.29
C THR A 84 12.39 12.43 15.30
N ALA A 85 12.53 11.79 14.15
CA ALA A 85 11.51 11.68 13.12
C ALA A 85 10.25 10.95 13.62
N VAL A 86 10.41 9.85 14.38
CA VAL A 86 9.28 9.14 15.00
C VAL A 86 8.51 10.03 15.95
N ARG A 87 9.19 10.77 16.84
CA ARG A 87 8.55 11.68 17.80
C ARG A 87 7.77 12.76 17.06
N ALA A 88 8.35 13.38 16.05
CA ALA A 88 7.67 14.40 15.23
C ALA A 88 6.38 13.84 14.57
N LEU A 89 6.42 12.63 14.01
CA LEU A 89 5.23 12.01 13.44
C LEU A 89 4.17 11.66 14.49
N VAL A 90 4.59 11.21 15.67
CA VAL A 90 3.67 10.93 16.79
C VAL A 90 3.01 12.20 17.31
N ASP A 91 3.73 13.31 17.40
CA ASP A 91 3.19 14.62 17.80
C ASP A 91 2.16 15.14 16.79
N GLU A 92 2.33 14.83 15.50
CA GLU A 92 1.35 15.07 14.43
C GLU A 92 0.16 14.09 14.45
N GLY A 93 0.09 13.19 15.43
CA GLY A 93 -1.00 12.21 15.57
C GLY A 93 -0.97 11.07 14.57
N VAL A 94 0.18 10.76 13.97
CA VAL A 94 0.33 9.65 13.02
C VAL A 94 0.10 8.31 13.72
N THR A 95 -0.70 7.44 13.09
CA THR A 95 -1.02 6.09 13.58
C THR A 95 -0.43 4.98 12.73
N SER A 96 0.07 5.33 11.54
CA SER A 96 0.70 4.39 10.61
C SER A 96 1.84 5.08 9.86
N ILE A 97 3.00 4.43 9.73
CA ILE A 97 4.19 4.99 9.09
C ILE A 97 4.56 4.16 7.86
N ALA A 98 4.66 4.84 6.72
CA ALA A 98 5.32 4.31 5.53
C ALA A 98 6.82 4.66 5.61
N VAL A 99 7.69 3.68 5.45
CA VAL A 99 9.14 3.87 5.36
C VAL A 99 9.57 3.54 3.94
N CYS A 100 10.14 4.51 3.24
CA CYS A 100 10.61 4.35 1.87
C CYS A 100 11.98 5.02 1.70
N LEU A 101 13.03 4.23 1.81
CA LEU A 101 14.40 4.69 1.69
C LEU A 101 14.96 4.40 0.29
N LEU A 102 15.91 5.22 -0.15
CA LEU A 102 16.56 5.02 -1.44
C LEU A 102 17.26 3.66 -1.48
N PHE A 103 17.09 2.96 -2.62
CA PHE A 103 17.70 1.66 -2.90
C PHE A 103 17.46 0.56 -1.86
N SER A 104 16.45 0.72 -0.99
CA SER A 104 16.08 -0.30 -0.01
C SER A 104 15.64 -1.64 -0.63
N PHE A 105 15.23 -1.63 -1.91
CA PHE A 105 14.93 -2.84 -2.66
C PHE A 105 16.19 -3.69 -2.99
N LEU A 106 17.39 -3.09 -2.97
CA LEU A 106 18.68 -3.76 -3.09
C LEU A 106 19.27 -4.10 -1.71
N ASN A 107 19.19 -3.16 -0.76
CA ASN A 107 19.71 -3.34 0.58
C ASN A 107 18.69 -2.85 1.63
N PRO A 108 17.90 -3.76 2.22
CA PRO A 108 16.81 -3.41 3.13
C PRO A 108 17.24 -3.17 4.59
N ILE A 109 18.56 -3.21 4.88
CA ILE A 109 19.04 -3.22 6.27
C ILE A 109 18.61 -1.98 7.05
N HIS A 110 18.64 -0.79 6.42
CA HIS A 110 18.22 0.45 7.07
C HIS A 110 16.71 0.48 7.33
N GLU A 111 15.86 0.10 6.38
CA GLU A 111 14.40 0.06 6.61
C GLU A 111 14.02 -0.92 7.73
N ARG A 112 14.66 -2.08 7.78
CA ARG A 112 14.42 -3.05 8.86
C ARG A 112 14.83 -2.49 10.20
N ARG A 113 15.99 -1.82 10.27
CA ARG A 113 16.45 -1.18 11.50
C ARG A 113 15.53 -0.03 11.93
N VAL A 114 15.04 0.76 10.97
CA VAL A 114 14.04 1.82 11.22
C VAL A 114 12.78 1.25 11.87
N ARG A 115 12.25 0.11 11.38
CA ARG A 115 11.10 -0.56 12.01
C ARG A 115 11.38 -0.89 13.47
N GLU A 116 12.51 -1.50 13.78
CA GLU A 116 12.89 -1.84 15.16
C GLU A 116 12.90 -0.61 16.07
N ILE A 117 13.43 0.51 15.58
CA ILE A 117 13.48 1.78 16.34
C ILE A 117 12.06 2.34 16.51
N ILE A 118 11.21 2.31 15.47
CA ILE A 118 9.81 2.75 15.58
C ILE A 118 9.08 1.92 16.63
N GLU A 119 9.23 0.60 16.62
CA GLU A 119 8.61 -0.31 17.60
C GLU A 119 9.08 -0.04 19.04
N GLN A 120 10.34 0.38 19.22
CA GLN A 120 10.89 0.78 20.53
C GLN A 120 10.34 2.13 21.01
N GLU A 121 10.28 3.13 20.13
CA GLU A 121 9.85 4.50 20.48
C GLU A 121 8.30 4.59 20.63
N LYS A 122 7.56 3.85 19.82
CA LYS A 122 6.10 3.86 19.82
C LYS A 122 5.54 2.46 19.56
N PRO A 123 5.49 1.59 20.59
CA PRO A 123 4.88 0.28 20.44
C PRO A 123 3.44 0.34 19.93
N GLY A 124 3.10 -0.51 18.97
CA GLY A 124 1.76 -0.63 18.43
C GLY A 124 1.44 0.31 17.26
N ILE A 125 2.36 1.19 16.85
CA ILE A 125 2.18 1.92 15.59
C ILE A 125 2.36 0.96 14.41
N THR A 126 1.53 1.13 13.39
CA THR A 126 1.63 0.29 12.18
C THR A 126 2.77 0.77 11.30
N VAL A 127 3.57 -0.15 10.76
CA VAL A 127 4.70 0.17 9.87
C VAL A 127 4.58 -0.61 8.57
N SER A 128 4.78 0.08 7.44
CA SER A 128 4.93 -0.52 6.12
C SER A 128 6.30 -0.16 5.56
N LEU A 129 7.13 -1.17 5.27
CA LEU A 129 8.45 -0.98 4.66
C LEU A 129 8.39 -1.16 3.15
N SER A 130 8.98 -0.26 2.39
CA SER A 130 8.96 -0.31 0.93
C SER A 130 9.66 -1.56 0.38
N CYS A 131 10.71 -2.02 1.02
CA CYS A 131 11.42 -3.24 0.66
C CYS A 131 10.58 -4.53 0.80
N GLU A 132 9.46 -4.48 1.54
CA GLU A 132 8.54 -5.61 1.70
C GLU A 132 7.28 -5.45 0.87
N VAL A 133 6.76 -4.22 0.77
CA VAL A 133 5.51 -3.90 0.06
C VAL A 133 5.70 -4.01 -1.44
N ASP A 134 6.67 -3.29 -1.99
CA ASP A 134 6.99 -3.27 -3.42
C ASP A 134 8.49 -3.06 -3.65
N PRO A 135 9.32 -4.13 -3.60
CA PRO A 135 10.77 -4.04 -3.75
C PRO A 135 11.19 -3.79 -5.21
N ALA A 136 10.69 -2.70 -5.80
CA ALA A 136 10.98 -2.30 -7.16
C ALA A 136 11.84 -1.03 -7.20
N PHE A 137 12.57 -0.83 -8.30
CA PHE A 137 13.18 0.47 -8.59
C PHE A 137 12.09 1.53 -8.84
N ARG A 138 12.42 2.80 -8.98
CA ARG A 138 11.54 3.97 -9.08
C ARG A 138 10.93 4.37 -7.73
N GLU A 139 11.56 5.36 -7.13
CA GLU A 139 11.25 5.84 -5.79
C GLU A 139 9.82 6.38 -5.68
N TYR A 140 9.28 7.04 -6.72
CA TYR A 140 7.93 7.60 -6.67
C TYR A 140 6.88 6.49 -6.56
N GLU A 141 6.87 5.53 -7.50
CA GLU A 141 5.90 4.43 -7.50
C GLU A 141 5.99 3.61 -6.23
N ARG A 142 7.21 3.29 -5.77
CA ARG A 142 7.43 2.53 -4.54
C ARG A 142 6.93 3.30 -3.32
N THR A 143 7.18 4.61 -3.25
CA THR A 143 6.69 5.44 -2.15
C THR A 143 5.17 5.53 -2.14
N VAL A 144 4.53 5.74 -3.29
CA VAL A 144 3.06 5.78 -3.42
C VAL A 144 2.44 4.48 -2.95
N VAL A 145 2.92 3.33 -3.44
CA VAL A 145 2.38 2.01 -3.07
C VAL A 145 2.57 1.74 -1.58
N THR A 146 3.74 2.10 -1.02
CA THR A 146 4.03 1.91 0.41
C THR A 146 3.17 2.82 1.28
N ALA A 147 2.94 4.06 0.87
CA ALA A 147 2.07 4.99 1.58
C ALA A 147 0.59 4.53 1.55
N PHE A 148 0.11 4.00 0.41
CA PHE A 148 -1.20 3.37 0.36
C PHE A 148 -1.30 2.14 1.26
N ASP A 149 -0.27 1.30 1.28
CA ASP A 149 -0.24 0.14 2.18
C ASP A 149 -0.38 0.57 3.64
N ALA A 150 0.43 1.53 4.07
CA ALA A 150 0.35 2.10 5.42
C ALA A 150 -1.01 2.75 5.72
N TYR A 151 -1.63 3.40 4.73
CA TYR A 151 -2.92 4.07 4.86
C TYR A 151 -4.07 3.10 5.12
N ILE A 152 -4.09 1.96 4.41
CA ILE A 152 -5.19 1.01 4.52
C ILE A 152 -4.97 -0.08 5.58
N LYS A 153 -3.72 -0.37 5.94
CA LYS A 153 -3.32 -1.52 6.74
C LYS A 153 -4.03 -1.65 8.09
N PRO A 154 -4.15 -0.61 8.94
CA PRO A 154 -4.85 -0.74 10.22
C PRO A 154 -6.32 -1.08 10.04
N VAL A 155 -7.02 -0.35 9.17
CA VAL A 155 -8.48 -0.49 8.96
C VAL A 155 -8.83 -1.84 8.33
N LEU A 156 -8.06 -2.26 7.33
CA LEU A 156 -8.27 -3.55 6.68
C LEU A 156 -7.88 -4.71 7.58
N GLY A 157 -6.85 -4.54 8.41
CA GLY A 157 -6.44 -5.50 9.43
C GLY A 157 -7.56 -5.79 10.43
N GLU A 158 -8.16 -4.74 10.99
CA GLU A 158 -9.32 -4.86 11.89
C GLU A 158 -10.51 -5.53 11.22
N TYR A 159 -10.81 -5.16 9.98
CA TYR A 159 -11.90 -5.78 9.21
C TYR A 159 -11.68 -7.29 9.03
N LEU A 160 -10.50 -7.71 8.57
CA LEU A 160 -10.20 -9.13 8.33
C LEU A 160 -10.14 -9.94 9.63
N ALA A 161 -9.60 -9.35 10.71
CA ALA A 161 -9.58 -9.98 12.02
C ALA A 161 -11.00 -10.21 12.56
N ARG A 162 -11.87 -9.18 12.46
CA ARG A 162 -13.28 -9.27 12.86
C ARG A 162 -14.01 -10.33 12.03
N LEU A 163 -13.88 -10.30 10.70
CA LEU A 163 -14.51 -11.26 9.81
C LEU A 163 -14.08 -12.71 10.13
N THR A 164 -12.79 -12.93 10.36
CA THR A 164 -12.27 -14.25 10.74
C THR A 164 -12.89 -14.73 12.04
N LYS A 165 -13.02 -13.86 13.04
CA LYS A 165 -13.64 -14.17 14.33
C LYS A 165 -15.14 -14.49 14.18
N GLU A 166 -15.87 -13.67 13.42
CA GLU A 166 -17.32 -13.87 13.18
C GLU A 166 -17.61 -15.20 12.47
N LEU A 167 -16.80 -15.54 11.44
CA LEU A 167 -16.89 -16.85 10.77
C LEU A 167 -16.62 -18.02 11.72
N SER A 168 -15.60 -17.91 12.55
CA SER A 168 -15.32 -18.94 13.57
C SER A 168 -16.46 -19.10 14.56
N CYS A 169 -17.06 -18.01 15.04
CA CYS A 169 -18.23 -18.03 15.92
C CYS A 169 -19.47 -18.64 15.24
N ALA A 170 -19.59 -18.47 13.92
CA ALA A 170 -20.66 -19.08 13.12
C ALA A 170 -20.41 -20.59 12.80
N GLY A 171 -19.33 -21.18 13.33
CA GLY A 171 -18.99 -22.59 13.13
C GLY A 171 -18.26 -22.92 11.83
N VAL A 172 -17.78 -21.90 11.10
CA VAL A 172 -16.96 -22.08 9.91
C VAL A 172 -15.51 -22.35 10.34
N SER A 173 -15.05 -23.60 10.19
CA SER A 173 -13.70 -24.05 10.57
C SER A 173 -12.67 -23.84 9.45
N ALA A 174 -13.11 -23.60 8.20
CA ALA A 174 -12.22 -23.38 7.06
C ALA A 174 -11.47 -22.05 7.20
N PRO A 175 -10.15 -22.01 6.91
CA PRO A 175 -9.38 -20.76 6.96
C PRO A 175 -9.89 -19.77 5.93
N LEU A 176 -10.01 -18.50 6.35
CA LEU A 176 -10.41 -17.40 5.47
C LEU A 176 -9.32 -17.15 4.42
N GLN A 177 -9.68 -17.31 3.16
CA GLN A 177 -8.86 -16.99 2.00
C GLN A 177 -9.37 -15.72 1.33
N VAL A 178 -8.48 -14.79 1.03
CA VAL A 178 -8.82 -13.48 0.44
C VAL A 178 -8.23 -13.37 -0.96
N MET A 179 -9.05 -12.93 -1.90
CA MET A 179 -8.65 -12.69 -3.29
C MET A 179 -7.68 -11.53 -3.40
N GLN A 180 -6.70 -11.63 -4.29
CA GLN A 180 -5.71 -10.56 -4.57
C GLN A 180 -5.98 -9.87 -5.91
N SER A 181 -5.48 -8.64 -6.06
CA SER A 181 -5.61 -7.81 -7.28
C SER A 181 -5.01 -8.46 -8.53
N ARG A 182 -3.96 -9.24 -8.39
CA ARG A 182 -3.29 -9.92 -9.50
C ARG A 182 -3.85 -11.33 -9.78
N GLY A 183 -4.97 -11.64 -9.16
CA GLY A 183 -5.50 -13.01 -9.16
C GLY A 183 -4.86 -13.88 -8.08
N GLY A 184 -5.46 -15.07 -7.88
CA GLY A 184 -5.09 -15.97 -6.81
C GLY A 184 -5.62 -15.51 -5.44
N VAL A 185 -5.33 -16.31 -4.42
CA VAL A 185 -5.80 -16.10 -3.05
C VAL A 185 -4.65 -16.19 -2.06
N SER A 186 -4.80 -15.50 -0.94
CA SER A 186 -3.90 -15.62 0.22
C SER A 186 -4.68 -15.85 1.50
N ALA A 187 -4.04 -16.45 2.50
CA ALA A 187 -4.62 -16.50 3.84
C ALA A 187 -4.84 -15.08 4.40
N ALA A 188 -5.88 -14.90 5.21
CA ALA A 188 -6.22 -13.59 5.78
C ALA A 188 -5.04 -12.95 6.55
N GLY A 189 -4.26 -13.74 7.30
CA GLY A 189 -3.06 -13.25 8.00
C GLY A 189 -2.03 -12.65 7.05
N THR A 190 -1.70 -13.35 5.96
CA THR A 190 -0.76 -12.83 4.93
C THR A 190 -1.33 -11.61 4.19
N ALA A 191 -2.66 -11.57 3.99
CA ALA A 191 -3.32 -10.42 3.36
C ALA A 191 -3.21 -9.14 4.22
N ILE A 192 -3.22 -9.26 5.55
CA ILE A 192 -3.03 -8.14 6.48
C ILE A 192 -1.60 -7.58 6.43
N GLU A 193 -0.61 -8.42 6.16
CA GLU A 193 0.78 -7.97 6.06
C GLU A 193 1.03 -7.03 4.87
N ARG A 194 0.33 -7.27 3.74
CA ARG A 194 0.47 -6.51 2.49
C ARG A 194 -0.90 -6.17 1.89
N PRO A 195 -1.69 -5.35 2.57
CA PRO A 195 -3.09 -5.09 2.21
C PRO A 195 -3.25 -4.33 0.88
N VAL A 196 -2.23 -3.62 0.42
CA VAL A 196 -2.24 -2.98 -0.91
C VAL A 196 -2.52 -3.97 -2.04
N ARG A 197 -2.20 -5.25 -1.86
CA ARG A 197 -2.50 -6.32 -2.84
C ARG A 197 -3.98 -6.69 -2.95
N LEU A 198 -4.82 -6.13 -2.11
CA LEU A 198 -6.27 -6.35 -2.12
C LEU A 198 -7.05 -5.25 -2.86
N PHE A 199 -6.36 -4.20 -3.35
CA PHE A 199 -7.00 -3.20 -4.18
C PHE A 199 -7.60 -3.85 -5.44
N LEU A 200 -8.84 -3.48 -5.78
CA LEU A 200 -9.55 -4.00 -6.96
C LEU A 200 -9.64 -5.54 -7.01
N SER A 201 -9.53 -6.23 -5.88
CA SER A 201 -9.60 -7.70 -5.83
C SER A 201 -10.99 -8.24 -6.20
N GLY A 202 -12.06 -7.48 -5.95
CA GLY A 202 -13.41 -7.79 -6.39
C GLY A 202 -13.53 -7.81 -7.92
N PRO A 203 -13.24 -6.69 -8.61
CA PRO A 203 -13.17 -6.63 -10.07
C PRO A 203 -12.27 -7.71 -10.68
N ALA A 204 -11.08 -7.93 -10.14
CA ALA A 204 -10.15 -8.97 -10.61
C ALA A 204 -10.79 -10.37 -10.53
N ALA A 205 -11.51 -10.67 -9.45
CA ALA A 205 -12.23 -11.93 -9.30
C ALA A 205 -13.35 -12.07 -10.33
N GLY A 206 -14.08 -10.98 -10.62
CA GLY A 206 -15.12 -10.91 -11.64
C GLY A 206 -14.58 -11.24 -13.03
N VAL A 207 -13.43 -10.65 -13.39
CA VAL A 207 -12.75 -10.91 -14.68
C VAL A 207 -12.34 -12.38 -14.79
N ILE A 208 -11.71 -12.94 -13.75
CA ILE A 208 -11.28 -14.35 -13.73
C ILE A 208 -12.50 -15.29 -13.84
N GLY A 209 -13.58 -14.99 -13.09
CA GLY A 209 -14.83 -15.76 -13.16
C GLY A 209 -15.48 -15.70 -14.53
N GLY A 210 -15.52 -14.51 -15.15
CA GLY A 210 -16.03 -14.31 -16.50
C GLY A 210 -15.23 -15.07 -17.55
N SER A 211 -13.89 -14.99 -17.46
CA SER A 211 -12.98 -15.78 -18.33
C SER A 211 -13.21 -17.30 -18.21
N ALA A 212 -13.31 -17.80 -16.98
CA ALA A 212 -13.60 -19.21 -16.73
C ALA A 212 -14.97 -19.65 -17.28
N SER A 213 -15.98 -18.79 -17.16
CA SER A 213 -17.33 -19.03 -17.71
C SER A 213 -17.32 -19.04 -19.23
N GLY A 214 -16.57 -18.12 -19.87
CA GLY A 214 -16.37 -18.11 -21.33
C GLY A 214 -15.68 -19.38 -21.82
N SER A 215 -14.59 -19.77 -21.16
CA SER A 215 -13.85 -20.99 -21.49
C SER A 215 -14.70 -22.26 -21.38
N ALA A 216 -15.67 -22.31 -20.47
CA ALA A 216 -16.57 -23.44 -20.31
C ALA A 216 -17.54 -23.62 -21.49
N VAL A 217 -17.68 -22.61 -22.36
CA VAL A 217 -18.50 -22.63 -23.56
C VAL A 217 -17.68 -22.33 -24.83
N ASP A 218 -16.36 -22.61 -24.78
CA ASP A 218 -15.40 -22.47 -25.89
C ASP A 218 -15.27 -21.02 -26.45
N LEU A 219 -15.53 -20.00 -25.59
CA LEU A 219 -15.30 -18.58 -25.90
C LEU A 219 -14.00 -18.12 -25.28
N SER A 220 -13.02 -17.71 -26.10
CA SER A 220 -11.74 -17.15 -25.67
C SER A 220 -11.78 -15.63 -25.47
N ASP A 221 -12.61 -14.94 -26.25
CA ASP A 221 -12.79 -13.48 -26.18
C ASP A 221 -14.06 -13.12 -25.44
N VAL A 222 -13.92 -12.48 -24.31
CA VAL A 222 -15.03 -12.17 -23.40
C VAL A 222 -14.93 -10.73 -22.91
N ILE A 223 -16.05 -10.01 -22.87
CA ILE A 223 -16.16 -8.76 -22.15
C ILE A 223 -16.91 -9.03 -20.84
N THR A 224 -16.25 -8.71 -19.72
CA THR A 224 -16.90 -8.76 -18.40
C THR A 224 -17.39 -7.38 -18.01
N VAL A 225 -18.61 -7.30 -17.49
CA VAL A 225 -19.20 -6.06 -16.98
C VAL A 225 -19.76 -6.35 -15.59
N ASP A 226 -19.17 -5.71 -14.58
CA ASP A 226 -19.63 -5.78 -13.19
C ASP A 226 -20.20 -4.42 -12.78
N ILE A 227 -21.52 -4.38 -12.51
CA ILE A 227 -22.24 -3.16 -12.14
C ILE A 227 -22.69 -3.29 -10.70
N GLY A 228 -22.00 -2.59 -9.79
CA GLY A 228 -22.36 -2.45 -8.41
C GLY A 228 -23.17 -1.18 -8.11
N GLY A 229 -23.39 -0.92 -6.83
CA GLY A 229 -24.07 0.31 -6.39
C GLY A 229 -23.20 1.59 -6.47
N THR A 230 -21.89 1.44 -6.58
CA THR A 230 -20.91 2.54 -6.52
C THR A 230 -19.95 2.60 -7.71
N SER A 231 -19.76 1.50 -8.41
CA SER A 231 -18.83 1.40 -9.54
C SER A 231 -19.40 0.53 -10.66
N CYS A 232 -18.86 0.74 -11.87
CA CYS A 232 -19.04 -0.13 -13.02
C CYS A 232 -17.65 -0.51 -13.51
N ASP A 233 -17.32 -1.79 -13.43
CA ASP A 233 -16.01 -2.33 -13.82
C ASP A 233 -16.16 -3.11 -15.12
N ILE A 234 -15.40 -2.72 -16.15
CA ILE A 234 -15.43 -3.34 -17.48
C ILE A 234 -14.03 -3.86 -17.82
N ALA A 235 -13.94 -5.10 -18.24
CA ALA A 235 -12.69 -5.67 -18.68
C ALA A 235 -12.86 -6.50 -19.97
N LEU A 236 -11.86 -6.43 -20.84
CA LEU A 236 -11.71 -7.26 -22.01
C LEU A 236 -10.73 -8.40 -21.71
N VAL A 237 -11.15 -9.62 -21.94
CA VAL A 237 -10.31 -10.81 -21.89
C VAL A 237 -10.16 -11.29 -23.33
N SER A 238 -8.94 -11.44 -23.78
CA SER A 238 -8.60 -12.01 -25.10
C SER A 238 -7.74 -13.24 -24.92
N GLY A 239 -8.05 -14.31 -25.66
CA GLY A 239 -7.33 -15.58 -25.65
C GLY A 239 -5.99 -15.55 -26.37
#